data_0077b3b88013cdd248955a14347e7de4
#
_entry.id   0077b3b88013cdd248955a14347e7de4
#
_cell.length_a   1.000
_cell.length_b   1.000
_cell.length_c   1.000
_cell.angle_alpha   90.00
_cell.angle_beta   90.00
_cell.angle_gamma   90.00
#
_symmetry.space_group_name_H-M   'P 1'
#
loop_
_entity.id
_entity.type
_entity.pdbx_description
1 polymer ?
#
loop_
_entity_poly.entity_id
_entity_poly.type
_entity_poly.pdbx_seq_one_letter_code
_entity_poly.pdbx_strand_id
1 'polypeptide(L)'
;MDKIILTPCGEIRGTDSNVDSVIAFKGIRYATAERWKYPEIVTKWQGIYDATAYGNCSYQPRAFYNEEENPGKIFYYNEFRKGETYTYDEDCLFLNIWTPADVETDSKLPVLVYIHGGGFTGGCGHEKHFDGPVWAKKGVVAVTINYRLGPMGFACLPELKEESGHTGNYGLFDQLTAIEWVKNNISAFGGDSEKITIMGQSAGAMSVQHLSQSDLTKGLFRSAVMSSGVGMGSFMVSTPEKKYDFWKEVMTACDCSTLEDFRKVSPDKLFKAWKQTKGSAMSSVPVKDGLFIKDKAKAHNIPYMVGATSHDMAPAFLQPMTKNWGVKNGAYVWHFARLLPGDDKGAWHSSDLWYWFGTLKNCWRPMEDKDYTLSDEMASYLCNFVRNGNPNGENLTEWKKCTGSKSVMIFGDEDTKMGKVNMKKLIVTTLTNKPVGV
;
A
#
# COMPACT_ATOMS: atom_id res chain seq x y z
N MET A 1 -10.91 22.40 14.63
CA MET A 1 -9.88 23.37 15.11
C MET A 1 -8.55 23.01 14.46
N ASP A 2 -7.77 24.03 14.07
CA ASP A 2 -6.41 23.74 13.59
C ASP A 2 -5.51 23.40 14.79
N LYS A 3 -4.78 22.29 14.72
CA LYS A 3 -3.77 21.90 15.71
C LYS A 3 -2.38 22.13 15.12
N ILE A 4 -1.56 22.97 15.79
CA ILE A 4 -0.16 23.17 15.41
C ILE A 4 0.70 22.36 16.39
N ILE A 5 1.64 21.58 15.86
CA ILE A 5 2.62 20.83 16.65
C ILE A 5 4.04 21.09 16.11
N LEU A 6 5.05 20.93 16.97
CA LEU A 6 6.45 21.02 16.60
C LEU A 6 7.00 19.63 16.28
N THR A 7 7.53 19.45 15.08
CA THR A 7 8.24 18.24 14.63
C THR A 7 9.75 18.53 14.51
N PRO A 8 10.58 17.50 14.35
CA PRO A 8 12.00 17.71 13.98
C PRO A 8 12.21 18.52 12.70
N CYS A 9 11.23 18.51 11.77
CA CYS A 9 11.29 19.30 10.53
C CYS A 9 10.83 20.76 10.70
N GLY A 10 10.15 21.12 11.79
CA GLY A 10 9.56 22.43 12.05
C GLY A 10 8.10 22.35 12.50
N GLU A 11 7.43 23.49 12.60
CA GLU A 11 6.01 23.54 12.97
C GLU A 11 5.12 23.05 11.83
N ILE A 12 4.05 22.32 12.16
CA ILE A 12 3.09 21.78 11.20
C ILE A 12 1.67 21.98 11.71
N ARG A 13 0.76 22.38 10.82
CA ARG A 13 -0.66 22.58 11.08
C ARG A 13 -1.45 21.40 10.53
N GLY A 14 -2.22 20.72 11.41
CA GLY A 14 -3.25 19.74 11.04
C GLY A 14 -4.65 20.31 11.25
N THR A 15 -5.65 19.51 10.92
CA THR A 15 -7.09 19.86 11.03
C THR A 15 -7.87 18.74 11.69
N ASP A 16 -9.07 19.04 12.19
CA ASP A 16 -10.00 18.00 12.66
C ASP A 16 -10.26 17.00 11.52
N SER A 17 -10.33 15.73 11.85
CA SER A 17 -10.77 14.71 10.92
C SER A 17 -12.31 14.67 10.83
N ASN A 18 -12.85 13.82 9.96
CA ASN A 18 -14.29 13.52 9.90
C ASN A 18 -14.78 12.61 11.05
N VAL A 19 -13.91 12.26 11.99
CA VAL A 19 -14.22 11.47 13.18
C VAL A 19 -13.80 12.25 14.42
N ASP A 20 -14.72 12.37 15.37
CA ASP A 20 -14.50 13.09 16.62
C ASP A 20 -13.27 12.57 17.37
N SER A 21 -12.55 13.49 18.00
CA SER A 21 -11.35 13.23 18.80
C SER A 21 -10.15 12.69 17.99
N VAL A 22 -10.12 12.95 16.68
CA VAL A 22 -8.99 12.59 15.80
C VAL A 22 -8.56 13.81 14.99
N ILE A 23 -7.25 14.09 15.00
CA ILE A 23 -6.62 15.11 14.17
C ILE A 23 -5.99 14.44 12.96
N ALA A 24 -6.11 15.09 11.80
CA ALA A 24 -5.50 14.70 10.55
C ALA A 24 -4.44 15.71 10.11
N PHE A 25 -3.27 15.20 9.72
CA PHE A 25 -2.24 15.96 9.03
C PHE A 25 -2.10 15.35 7.64
N LYS A 26 -2.48 16.10 6.61
CA LYS A 26 -2.61 15.65 5.22
C LYS A 26 -1.57 16.32 4.34
N GLY A 27 -1.05 15.58 3.35
CA GLY A 27 -0.12 16.14 2.36
C GLY A 27 1.23 16.56 2.94
N ILE A 28 1.76 15.82 3.92
CA ILE A 28 3.10 16.08 4.48
C ILE A 28 4.14 15.60 3.46
N ARG A 29 4.98 16.52 2.96
CA ARG A 29 6.09 16.17 2.08
C ARG A 29 7.19 15.47 2.88
N TYR A 30 7.40 14.18 2.64
CA TYR A 30 8.44 13.41 3.31
C TYR A 30 9.76 13.38 2.55
N ALA A 31 9.71 13.60 1.22
CA ALA A 31 10.87 13.62 0.35
C ALA A 31 10.64 14.49 -0.89
N THR A 32 11.73 14.79 -1.59
CA THR A 32 11.76 15.32 -2.95
C THR A 32 12.53 14.35 -3.85
N ALA A 33 12.23 14.31 -5.14
CA ALA A 33 12.99 13.55 -6.11
C ALA A 33 12.86 14.14 -7.52
N GLU A 34 13.98 14.25 -8.22
CA GLU A 34 13.96 14.44 -9.66
C GLU A 34 13.59 13.12 -10.37
N ARG A 35 13.14 13.23 -11.62
CA ARG A 35 12.77 12.06 -12.44
C ARG A 35 13.93 11.08 -12.53
N TRP A 36 13.67 9.82 -12.08
CA TRP A 36 14.64 8.71 -12.04
C TRP A 36 15.92 9.01 -11.23
N LYS A 37 15.81 9.87 -10.23
CA LYS A 37 16.79 9.96 -9.14
C LYS A 37 16.19 9.40 -7.85
N TYR A 38 17.05 8.98 -6.93
CA TYR A 38 16.60 8.48 -5.64
C TYR A 38 16.08 9.62 -4.77
N PRO A 39 15.09 9.36 -3.89
CA PRO A 39 14.47 10.41 -3.09
C PRO A 39 15.44 10.98 -2.06
N GLU A 40 15.32 12.28 -1.82
CA GLU A 40 16.00 13.01 -0.76
C GLU A 40 14.99 13.31 0.34
N ILE A 41 15.25 12.81 1.56
CA ILE A 41 14.37 12.98 2.72
C ILE A 41 14.27 14.46 3.10
N VAL A 42 13.06 14.94 3.39
CA VAL A 42 12.83 16.28 3.92
C VAL A 42 13.12 16.29 5.42
N THR A 43 14.07 17.12 5.82
CA THR A 43 14.48 17.28 7.22
C THR A 43 14.12 18.64 7.82
N LYS A 44 13.65 19.59 6.99
CA LYS A 44 13.32 20.94 7.43
C LYS A 44 12.37 21.62 6.45
N TRP A 45 11.46 22.44 6.98
CA TRP A 45 10.68 23.45 6.23
C TRP A 45 10.74 24.81 6.89
N GLN A 46 10.29 25.85 6.17
CA GLN A 46 10.24 27.22 6.68
C GLN A 46 8.81 27.57 7.13
N GLY A 47 8.70 28.26 8.26
CA GLY A 47 7.40 28.66 8.81
C GLY A 47 6.56 27.44 9.26
N ILE A 48 5.26 27.67 9.34
CA ILE A 48 4.28 26.62 9.67
C ILE A 48 3.89 25.88 8.40
N TYR A 49 4.23 24.59 8.33
CA TYR A 49 3.81 23.73 7.22
C TYR A 49 2.30 23.49 7.29
N ASP A 50 1.57 23.78 6.21
CA ASP A 50 0.13 23.56 6.14
C ASP A 50 -0.17 22.12 5.67
N ALA A 51 -0.60 21.29 6.62
CA ALA A 51 -0.97 19.89 6.40
C ALA A 51 -2.49 19.68 6.55
N THR A 52 -3.30 20.60 6.05
CA THR A 52 -4.77 20.53 6.13
C THR A 52 -5.41 19.91 4.89
N ALA A 53 -4.67 19.77 3.78
CA ALA A 53 -5.14 19.23 2.51
C ALA A 53 -4.21 18.13 1.99
N TYR A 54 -4.75 17.18 1.21
CA TYR A 54 -3.96 16.13 0.59
C TYR A 54 -2.98 16.70 -0.44
N GLY A 55 -1.79 16.10 -0.53
CA GLY A 55 -0.82 16.38 -1.59
C GLY A 55 -1.14 15.65 -2.89
N ASN A 56 -0.34 15.91 -3.92
CA ASN A 56 -0.52 15.31 -5.24
C ASN A 56 -0.33 13.78 -5.21
N CYS A 57 -1.09 13.09 -6.06
CA CYS A 57 -0.83 11.70 -6.42
C CYS A 57 0.31 11.63 -7.46
N SER A 58 1.05 10.52 -7.50
CA SER A 58 1.96 10.24 -8.60
C SER A 58 1.23 10.22 -9.94
N TYR A 59 1.86 10.75 -11.00
CA TYR A 59 1.37 10.51 -12.35
C TYR A 59 1.12 9.03 -12.59
N GLN A 60 -0.01 8.74 -13.23
CA GLN A 60 -0.49 7.40 -13.53
C GLN A 60 -1.46 7.46 -14.70
N PRO A 61 -1.80 6.33 -15.38
CA PRO A 61 -2.64 6.37 -16.58
C PRO A 61 -3.94 7.15 -16.43
N ARG A 62 -4.60 7.10 -15.27
CA ARG A 62 -5.87 7.80 -15.01
C ARG A 62 -5.76 9.33 -14.97
N ALA A 63 -4.56 9.89 -14.90
CA ALA A 63 -4.34 11.33 -15.06
C ALA A 63 -4.65 11.82 -16.49
N PHE A 64 -4.73 10.90 -17.48
CA PHE A 64 -4.79 11.19 -18.90
C PHE A 64 -6.06 10.66 -19.59
N TYR A 65 -7.06 10.19 -18.84
CA TYR A 65 -8.37 9.79 -19.37
C TYR A 65 -9.47 9.87 -18.31
N ASN A 66 -10.72 9.96 -18.75
CA ASN A 66 -11.87 9.90 -17.88
C ASN A 66 -12.18 8.44 -17.49
N GLU A 67 -12.12 8.09 -16.20
CA GLU A 67 -12.41 6.75 -15.71
C GLU A 67 -13.89 6.37 -15.84
N GLU A 68 -14.82 7.32 -15.75
CA GLU A 68 -16.27 7.08 -15.91
C GLU A 68 -16.61 6.56 -17.31
N GLU A 69 -15.88 7.02 -18.32
CA GLU A 69 -16.08 6.64 -19.71
C GLU A 69 -15.32 5.35 -20.10
N ASN A 70 -14.56 4.75 -19.17
CA ASN A 70 -13.74 3.59 -19.45
C ASN A 70 -14.37 2.32 -18.85
N PRO A 71 -15.01 1.44 -19.67
CA PRO A 71 -15.66 0.20 -19.18
C PRO A 71 -14.72 -0.74 -18.42
N GLY A 72 -13.41 -0.70 -18.73
CA GLY A 72 -12.40 -1.53 -18.04
C GLY A 72 -11.97 -0.97 -16.70
N LYS A 73 -12.35 0.28 -16.35
CA LYS A 73 -11.94 0.97 -15.12
C LYS A 73 -13.11 1.37 -14.23
N ILE A 74 -14.32 1.43 -14.79
CA ILE A 74 -15.53 1.93 -14.12
C ILE A 74 -15.81 1.21 -12.79
N PHE A 75 -15.50 -0.09 -12.66
CA PHE A 75 -15.72 -0.83 -11.43
C PHE A 75 -14.93 -0.23 -10.27
N TYR A 76 -13.60 -0.17 -10.36
CA TYR A 76 -12.76 0.40 -9.30
C TYR A 76 -12.93 1.91 -9.13
N TYR A 77 -13.32 2.63 -10.19
CA TYR A 77 -13.71 4.03 -10.09
C TYR A 77 -14.93 4.18 -9.16
N ASN A 78 -15.99 3.43 -9.41
CA ASN A 78 -17.19 3.47 -8.57
C ASN A 78 -16.92 3.05 -7.13
N GLU A 79 -16.06 2.04 -6.93
CA GLU A 79 -15.69 1.59 -5.60
C GLU A 79 -14.90 2.66 -4.83
N PHE A 80 -13.84 3.18 -5.39
CA PHE A 80 -12.82 3.85 -4.59
C PHE A 80 -12.67 5.34 -4.86
N ARG A 81 -13.20 5.87 -5.98
CA ARG A 81 -12.86 7.23 -6.43
C ARG A 81 -14.03 8.10 -6.83
N LYS A 82 -15.19 7.53 -7.13
CA LYS A 82 -16.37 8.29 -7.55
C LYS A 82 -16.73 9.36 -6.51
N GLY A 83 -16.82 10.61 -6.97
CA GLY A 83 -17.09 11.77 -6.11
C GLY A 83 -15.84 12.43 -5.52
N GLU A 84 -14.65 11.88 -5.78
CA GLU A 84 -13.39 12.45 -5.31
C GLU A 84 -12.61 13.13 -6.45
N THR A 85 -11.81 14.12 -6.10
CA THR A 85 -10.92 14.82 -7.06
C THR A 85 -9.47 14.58 -6.65
N TYR A 86 -8.64 14.22 -7.62
CA TYR A 86 -7.22 13.97 -7.43
C TYR A 86 -6.39 14.88 -8.33
N THR A 87 -5.32 15.44 -7.81
CA THR A 87 -4.28 16.14 -8.56
C THR A 87 -3.09 15.20 -8.77
N TYR A 88 -2.47 15.28 -9.95
CA TYR A 88 -1.35 14.41 -10.33
C TYR A 88 -0.13 15.24 -10.67
N ASP A 89 1.02 14.89 -10.09
CA ASP A 89 2.27 15.58 -10.34
C ASP A 89 3.47 14.62 -10.13
N GLU A 90 4.65 14.99 -10.63
CA GLU A 90 5.91 14.32 -10.28
C GLU A 90 6.29 14.61 -8.83
N ASP A 91 5.94 15.79 -8.34
CA ASP A 91 6.01 16.16 -6.94
C ASP A 91 4.86 15.49 -6.15
N CYS A 92 5.03 14.22 -5.83
CA CYS A 92 4.01 13.34 -5.27
C CYS A 92 4.42 12.63 -3.98
N LEU A 93 5.61 12.89 -3.44
CA LEU A 93 6.15 12.19 -2.29
C LEU A 93 5.59 12.75 -0.98
N PHE A 94 4.29 12.50 -0.77
CA PHE A 94 3.51 12.95 0.38
C PHE A 94 3.01 11.78 1.21
N LEU A 95 2.82 12.04 2.50
CA LEU A 95 2.14 11.13 3.43
C LEU A 95 1.05 11.86 4.22
N ASN A 96 0.17 11.07 4.85
CA ASN A 96 -0.90 11.58 5.69
C ASN A 96 -0.83 10.87 7.04
N ILE A 97 -1.18 11.57 8.14
CA ILE A 97 -1.15 11.06 9.51
C ILE A 97 -2.49 11.37 10.19
N TRP A 98 -3.06 10.38 10.87
CA TRP A 98 -4.20 10.53 11.79
C TRP A 98 -3.76 10.08 13.17
N THR A 99 -4.06 10.91 14.17
CA THR A 99 -3.71 10.64 15.56
C THR A 99 -4.84 11.08 16.48
N PRO A 100 -5.04 10.47 17.68
CA PRO A 100 -5.98 11.00 18.67
C PRO A 100 -5.69 12.47 18.99
N ALA A 101 -6.71 13.26 19.23
CA ALA A 101 -6.57 14.71 19.44
C ALA A 101 -5.87 15.08 20.77
N ASP A 102 -5.93 14.19 21.75
CA ASP A 102 -5.40 14.33 23.10
C ASP A 102 -4.01 13.72 23.30
N VAL A 103 -3.34 13.29 22.22
CA VAL A 103 -1.98 12.72 22.34
C VAL A 103 -0.96 13.78 22.70
N GLU A 104 -0.01 13.34 23.51
CA GLU A 104 1.23 14.04 23.84
C GLU A 104 2.43 13.32 23.16
N THR A 105 3.57 13.99 23.08
CA THR A 105 4.79 13.43 22.43
C THR A 105 5.33 12.18 23.13
N ASP A 106 4.98 11.97 24.40
CA ASP A 106 5.34 10.81 25.20
C ASP A 106 4.25 9.71 25.27
N SER A 107 3.15 9.86 24.54
CA SER A 107 2.05 8.87 24.49
C SER A 107 2.50 7.51 23.95
N LYS A 108 3.53 7.47 23.11
CA LYS A 108 4.16 6.24 22.56
C LYS A 108 3.17 5.25 21.98
N LEU A 109 2.21 5.75 21.21
CA LEU A 109 1.22 4.93 20.51
C LEU A 109 1.89 4.07 19.41
N PRO A 110 1.42 2.87 19.15
CA PRO A 110 1.86 2.08 18.01
C PRO A 110 1.48 2.76 16.69
N VAL A 111 2.27 2.53 15.65
CA VAL A 111 2.16 3.22 14.36
C VAL A 111 1.88 2.20 13.26
N LEU A 112 0.93 2.49 12.38
CA LEU A 112 0.63 1.69 11.20
C LEU A 112 0.85 2.52 9.94
N VAL A 113 1.82 2.12 9.10
CA VAL A 113 2.12 2.75 7.82
C VAL A 113 1.54 1.91 6.70
N TYR A 114 0.59 2.47 5.95
CA TYR A 114 -0.06 1.79 4.83
C TYR A 114 0.55 2.18 3.49
N ILE A 115 0.87 1.17 2.67
CA ILE A 115 1.41 1.26 1.32
C ILE A 115 0.33 0.76 0.35
N HIS A 116 -0.20 1.66 -0.48
CA HIS A 116 -1.28 1.32 -1.40
C HIS A 116 -0.87 0.36 -2.53
N GLY A 117 -1.84 -0.38 -3.06
CA GLY A 117 -1.70 -1.23 -4.23
C GLY A 117 -1.89 -0.47 -5.55
N GLY A 118 -2.34 -1.20 -6.59
CA GLY A 118 -2.57 -0.66 -7.92
C GLY A 118 -1.56 -1.10 -8.96
N GLY A 119 -0.96 -2.29 -8.82
CA GLY A 119 -0.09 -2.92 -9.81
C GLY A 119 1.22 -2.15 -10.07
N PHE A 120 1.67 -1.33 -9.14
CA PHE A 120 2.79 -0.39 -9.28
C PHE A 120 2.57 0.71 -10.34
N THR A 121 1.39 0.79 -10.92
CA THR A 121 1.07 1.72 -12.02
C THR A 121 -0.08 2.66 -11.71
N GLY A 122 -0.77 2.49 -10.59
CA GLY A 122 -1.89 3.30 -10.15
C GLY A 122 -2.09 3.29 -8.64
N GLY A 123 -3.03 4.08 -8.15
CA GLY A 123 -3.35 4.25 -6.73
C GLY A 123 -2.79 5.52 -6.11
N CYS A 124 -3.26 5.84 -4.91
CA CYS A 124 -2.68 6.85 -4.03
C CYS A 124 -3.09 6.58 -2.57
N GLY A 125 -2.39 7.18 -1.63
CA GLY A 125 -2.59 6.95 -0.19
C GLY A 125 -3.82 7.66 0.42
N HIS A 126 -4.66 8.30 -0.39
CA HIS A 126 -5.86 9.00 0.07
C HIS A 126 -7.09 8.73 -0.80
N GLU A 127 -7.18 7.56 -1.42
CA GLU A 127 -8.46 7.10 -1.98
C GLU A 127 -9.46 6.89 -0.82
N LYS A 128 -10.75 7.11 -1.06
CA LYS A 128 -11.79 7.22 -0.01
C LYS A 128 -11.92 6.04 0.95
N HIS A 129 -11.34 4.90 0.63
CA HIS A 129 -11.26 3.75 1.53
C HIS A 129 -9.99 3.75 2.41
N PHE A 130 -9.01 4.63 2.14
CA PHE A 130 -7.78 4.77 2.91
C PHE A 130 -7.84 5.95 3.87
N ASP A 131 -8.81 5.97 4.77
CA ASP A 131 -8.96 6.99 5.79
C ASP A 131 -8.66 6.40 7.18
N GLY A 132 -7.68 6.97 7.88
CA GLY A 132 -7.09 6.40 9.09
C GLY A 132 -7.76 6.67 10.44
N PRO A 133 -8.85 7.47 10.57
CA PRO A 133 -9.35 7.89 11.88
C PRO A 133 -9.90 6.75 12.73
N VAL A 134 -10.38 5.64 12.15
CA VAL A 134 -10.84 4.48 12.93
C VAL A 134 -9.68 3.84 13.69
N TRP A 135 -8.51 3.72 13.07
CA TRP A 135 -7.31 3.23 13.74
C TRP A 135 -6.81 4.20 14.81
N ALA A 136 -6.85 5.51 14.52
CA ALA A 136 -6.50 6.53 15.49
C ALA A 136 -7.41 6.48 16.72
N LYS A 137 -8.73 6.35 16.54
CA LYS A 137 -9.69 6.18 17.64
C LYS A 137 -9.44 4.91 18.46
N LYS A 138 -8.86 3.87 17.85
CA LYS A 138 -8.43 2.65 18.55
C LYS A 138 -7.01 2.76 19.15
N GLY A 139 -6.40 3.96 19.19
CA GLY A 139 -5.10 4.22 19.80
C GLY A 139 -3.91 3.76 18.98
N VAL A 140 -4.00 3.86 17.65
CA VAL A 140 -2.92 3.59 16.68
C VAL A 140 -2.71 4.82 15.82
N VAL A 141 -1.49 5.36 15.76
CA VAL A 141 -1.19 6.43 14.80
C VAL A 141 -1.21 5.84 13.39
N ALA A 142 -2.14 6.32 12.57
CA ALA A 142 -2.32 5.85 11.20
C ALA A 142 -1.53 6.72 10.22
N VAL A 143 -0.81 6.08 9.28
CA VAL A 143 -0.05 6.78 8.24
C VAL A 143 -0.38 6.13 6.90
N THR A 144 -0.65 6.94 5.86
CA THR A 144 -0.72 6.48 4.46
C THR A 144 0.30 7.24 3.63
N ILE A 145 0.90 6.59 2.64
CA ILE A 145 1.96 7.19 1.83
C ILE A 145 1.66 7.14 0.34
N ASN A 146 2.12 8.12 -0.41
CA ASN A 146 2.28 8.08 -1.85
C ASN A 146 3.72 7.69 -2.20
N TYR A 147 3.93 7.12 -3.39
CA TYR A 147 5.23 6.80 -3.97
C TYR A 147 5.15 6.87 -5.50
N ARG A 148 6.27 7.03 -6.19
CA ARG A 148 6.29 7.11 -7.66
C ARG A 148 5.87 5.80 -8.30
N LEU A 149 5.06 5.90 -9.36
CA LEU A 149 4.38 4.80 -10.03
C LEU A 149 4.79 4.67 -11.50
N GLY A 150 4.55 3.49 -12.07
CA GLY A 150 4.71 3.25 -13.50
C GLY A 150 6.07 3.67 -14.03
N PRO A 151 6.11 4.41 -15.16
CA PRO A 151 7.36 4.88 -15.74
C PRO A 151 8.15 5.83 -14.84
N MET A 152 7.51 6.54 -13.92
CA MET A 152 8.19 7.43 -12.98
C MET A 152 8.92 6.67 -11.86
N GLY A 153 8.35 5.53 -11.42
CA GLY A 153 8.83 4.77 -10.26
C GLY A 153 9.72 3.57 -10.59
N PHE A 154 9.69 3.05 -11.84
CA PHE A 154 10.27 1.74 -12.14
C PHE A 154 11.01 1.65 -13.47
N ALA A 155 11.48 2.77 -14.01
CA ALA A 155 12.30 2.79 -15.22
C ALA A 155 13.64 2.11 -14.99
N CYS A 156 14.10 1.37 -16.01
CA CYS A 156 15.39 0.68 -16.01
C CYS A 156 16.15 0.97 -17.30
N LEU A 157 17.30 1.62 -17.21
CA LEU A 157 18.18 1.92 -18.32
C LEU A 157 19.65 1.72 -17.91
N PRO A 158 20.54 1.32 -18.84
CA PRO A 158 21.97 1.23 -18.54
C PRO A 158 22.54 2.56 -18.05
N GLU A 159 22.14 3.66 -18.67
CA GLU A 159 22.58 5.02 -18.35
C GLU A 159 22.23 5.42 -16.92
N LEU A 160 21.03 5.00 -16.42
CA LEU A 160 20.64 5.19 -15.04
C LEU A 160 21.51 4.35 -14.07
N LYS A 161 21.93 3.14 -14.51
CA LYS A 161 22.82 2.30 -13.74
C LYS A 161 24.24 2.87 -13.69
N GLU A 162 24.73 3.46 -14.77
CA GLU A 162 26.03 4.14 -14.83
C GLU A 162 26.06 5.36 -13.92
N GLU A 163 24.96 6.13 -13.88
CA GLU A 163 24.84 7.34 -13.02
C GLU A 163 24.84 7.00 -11.51
N SER A 164 24.17 5.92 -11.09
CA SER A 164 23.87 5.67 -9.66
C SER A 164 24.39 4.34 -9.13
N GLY A 165 25.04 3.52 -9.96
CA GLY A 165 25.50 2.17 -9.62
C GLY A 165 24.39 1.09 -9.69
N HIS A 166 23.11 1.49 -9.73
CA HIS A 166 21.94 0.62 -9.85
C HIS A 166 20.80 1.36 -10.57
N THR A 167 19.73 0.66 -10.97
CA THR A 167 18.60 1.25 -11.69
C THR A 167 17.30 0.55 -11.34
N GLY A 168 16.19 1.25 -11.49
CA GLY A 168 14.85 0.79 -11.12
C GLY A 168 14.57 0.96 -9.63
N ASN A 169 13.42 0.44 -9.19
CA ASN A 169 13.00 0.44 -7.79
C ASN A 169 12.84 1.83 -7.14
N TYR A 170 12.81 2.94 -7.91
CA TYR A 170 12.66 4.29 -7.36
C TYR A 170 11.45 4.39 -6.43
N GLY A 171 10.31 3.78 -6.81
CA GLY A 171 9.12 3.70 -5.96
C GLY A 171 9.32 2.91 -4.66
N LEU A 172 10.20 1.89 -4.63
CA LEU A 172 10.54 1.19 -3.39
C LEU A 172 11.46 2.03 -2.50
N PHE A 173 12.37 2.81 -3.09
CA PHE A 173 13.19 3.76 -2.35
C PHE A 173 12.35 4.91 -1.79
N ASP A 174 11.32 5.36 -2.51
CA ASP A 174 10.35 6.33 -1.98
C ASP A 174 9.65 5.78 -0.73
N GLN A 175 9.22 4.51 -0.76
CA GLN A 175 8.60 3.85 0.40
C GLN A 175 9.57 3.69 1.58
N LEU A 176 10.83 3.34 1.31
CA LEU A 176 11.90 3.30 2.32
C LEU A 176 12.05 4.67 2.98
N THR A 177 12.22 5.73 2.18
CA THR A 177 12.39 7.10 2.68
C THR A 177 11.16 7.59 3.46
N ALA A 178 9.93 7.19 3.06
CA ALA A 178 8.73 7.49 3.83
C ALA A 178 8.76 6.84 5.22
N ILE A 179 9.20 5.57 5.32
CA ILE A 179 9.31 4.86 6.60
C ILE A 179 10.40 5.50 7.47
N GLU A 180 11.53 5.89 6.89
CA GLU A 180 12.60 6.62 7.59
C GLU A 180 12.10 7.98 8.11
N TRP A 181 11.36 8.72 7.28
CA TRP A 181 10.75 9.98 7.70
C TRP A 181 9.79 9.77 8.88
N VAL A 182 8.92 8.76 8.78
CA VAL A 182 8.01 8.37 9.87
C VAL A 182 8.80 8.04 11.14
N LYS A 183 9.84 7.22 11.04
CA LYS A 183 10.67 6.86 12.21
C LYS A 183 11.29 8.08 12.89
N ASN A 184 11.70 9.07 12.11
CA ASN A 184 12.35 10.27 12.62
C ASN A 184 11.37 11.31 13.20
N ASN A 185 10.10 11.31 12.79
CA ASN A 185 9.16 12.38 13.10
C ASN A 185 7.93 11.96 13.92
N ILE A 186 7.59 10.67 13.94
CA ILE A 186 6.28 10.22 14.42
C ILE A 186 6.03 10.45 15.91
N SER A 187 7.07 10.63 16.71
CA SER A 187 6.95 10.97 18.13
C SER A 187 6.26 12.33 18.35
N ALA A 188 6.44 13.29 17.43
CA ALA A 188 5.73 14.56 17.48
C ALA A 188 4.19 14.42 17.33
N PHE A 189 3.75 13.32 16.74
CA PHE A 189 2.34 12.94 16.54
C PHE A 189 1.85 11.93 17.60
N GLY A 190 2.60 11.73 18.69
CA GLY A 190 2.30 10.81 19.78
C GLY A 190 2.64 9.35 19.47
N GLY A 191 3.28 9.04 18.33
CA GLY A 191 3.65 7.70 17.93
C GLY A 191 4.99 7.23 18.52
N ASP A 192 5.17 5.91 18.63
CA ASP A 192 6.42 5.28 19.04
C ASP A 192 7.21 4.83 17.80
N SER A 193 8.36 5.45 17.55
CA SER A 193 9.24 5.11 16.43
C SER A 193 9.78 3.67 16.48
N GLU A 194 9.74 3.02 17.65
CA GLU A 194 10.12 1.61 17.81
C GLU A 194 8.93 0.65 17.64
N LYS A 195 7.70 1.19 17.45
CA LYS A 195 6.48 0.40 17.27
C LYS A 195 5.82 0.62 15.91
N ILE A 196 6.61 0.71 14.84
CA ILE A 196 6.12 0.85 13.48
C ILE A 196 5.75 -0.53 12.92
N THR A 197 4.54 -0.65 12.37
CA THR A 197 4.07 -1.76 11.54
C THR A 197 3.85 -1.23 10.13
N ILE A 198 4.30 -1.97 9.12
CA ILE A 198 4.00 -1.65 7.72
C ILE A 198 2.89 -2.57 7.21
N MET A 199 1.95 -2.03 6.45
CA MET A 199 0.84 -2.77 5.85
C MET A 199 0.72 -2.43 4.37
N GLY A 200 0.34 -3.42 3.54
CA GLY A 200 0.04 -3.17 2.14
C GLY A 200 -0.90 -4.22 1.57
N GLN A 201 -1.55 -3.84 0.46
CA GLN A 201 -2.46 -4.71 -0.28
C GLN A 201 -2.02 -4.79 -1.75
N SER A 202 -2.18 -5.95 -2.42
CA SER A 202 -1.82 -6.11 -3.84
C SER A 202 -0.34 -5.77 -4.10
N ALA A 203 -0.05 -4.86 -5.03
CA ALA A 203 1.30 -4.33 -5.24
C ALA A 203 1.92 -3.73 -3.96
N GLY A 204 1.11 -3.11 -3.08
CA GLY A 204 1.55 -2.66 -1.76
C GLY A 204 1.98 -3.83 -0.86
N ALA A 205 1.28 -4.97 -0.90
CA ALA A 205 1.71 -6.17 -0.18
C ALA A 205 3.01 -6.77 -0.76
N MET A 206 3.19 -6.73 -2.08
CA MET A 206 4.47 -7.07 -2.72
C MET A 206 5.60 -6.13 -2.28
N SER A 207 5.31 -4.82 -2.19
CA SER A 207 6.23 -3.83 -1.62
C SER A 207 6.61 -4.17 -0.18
N VAL A 208 5.62 -4.43 0.69
CA VAL A 208 5.86 -4.83 2.09
C VAL A 208 6.69 -6.12 2.16
N GLN A 209 6.48 -7.07 1.26
CA GLN A 209 7.32 -8.26 1.18
C GLN A 209 8.78 -7.91 0.84
N HIS A 210 9.01 -7.05 -0.17
CA HIS A 210 10.37 -6.62 -0.55
C HIS A 210 11.04 -5.80 0.56
N LEU A 211 10.30 -4.88 1.19
CA LEU A 211 10.76 -4.14 2.37
C LEU A 211 11.13 -5.10 3.50
N SER A 212 10.32 -6.15 3.77
CA SER A 212 10.60 -7.15 4.81
C SER A 212 11.78 -8.07 4.50
N GLN A 213 12.35 -8.00 3.30
CA GLN A 213 13.46 -8.84 2.83
C GLN A 213 14.71 -8.03 2.50
N SER A 214 14.65 -6.70 2.53
CA SER A 214 15.77 -5.82 2.20
C SER A 214 16.64 -5.54 3.40
N ASP A 215 17.96 -5.65 3.25
CA ASP A 215 18.90 -5.25 4.30
C ASP A 215 18.80 -3.76 4.66
N LEU A 216 18.36 -2.92 3.70
CA LEU A 216 18.20 -1.47 3.89
C LEU A 216 17.12 -1.08 4.90
N THR A 217 16.17 -1.96 5.14
CA THR A 217 15.00 -1.69 6.02
C THR A 217 15.11 -2.35 7.39
N LYS A 218 16.22 -3.03 7.66
CA LYS A 218 16.41 -3.75 8.92
C LYS A 218 16.35 -2.81 10.12
N GLY A 219 15.41 -3.08 11.04
CA GLY A 219 15.21 -2.26 12.25
C GLY A 219 14.36 -0.99 12.04
N LEU A 220 13.81 -0.74 10.83
CA LEU A 220 12.91 0.38 10.60
C LEU A 220 11.47 0.12 11.04
N PHE A 221 11.05 -1.13 11.08
CA PHE A 221 9.72 -1.55 11.55
C PHE A 221 9.80 -2.89 12.27
N ARG A 222 8.81 -3.17 13.10
CA ARG A 222 8.81 -4.36 13.97
C ARG A 222 7.81 -5.45 13.58
N SER A 223 6.85 -5.16 12.69
CA SER A 223 5.88 -6.14 12.19
C SER A 223 5.34 -5.73 10.83
N ALA A 224 4.73 -6.67 10.10
CA ALA A 224 4.23 -6.42 8.76
C ALA A 224 2.92 -7.16 8.46
N VAL A 225 2.04 -6.49 7.67
CA VAL A 225 0.73 -7.00 7.24
C VAL A 225 0.64 -6.97 5.72
N MET A 226 0.31 -8.10 5.09
CA MET A 226 0.27 -8.23 3.64
C MET A 226 -1.04 -8.86 3.17
N SER A 227 -1.88 -8.08 2.47
CA SER A 227 -3.13 -8.55 1.88
C SER A 227 -3.00 -8.76 0.38
N SER A 228 -3.40 -9.94 -0.11
CA SER A 228 -3.60 -10.23 -1.54
C SER A 228 -2.40 -9.96 -2.46
N GLY A 229 -1.16 -10.25 -1.99
CA GLY A 229 0.05 -10.00 -2.79
C GLY A 229 1.28 -10.78 -2.36
N VAL A 230 1.27 -11.38 -1.16
CA VAL A 230 2.43 -12.10 -0.64
C VAL A 230 2.75 -13.34 -1.48
N GLY A 231 4.03 -13.54 -1.77
CA GLY A 231 4.51 -14.62 -2.63
C GLY A 231 4.59 -14.21 -4.11
N MET A 232 3.69 -13.39 -4.61
CA MET A 232 3.70 -12.93 -6.00
C MET A 232 4.94 -12.08 -6.35
N GLY A 233 5.40 -11.24 -5.44
CA GLY A 233 6.58 -10.41 -5.63
C GLY A 233 7.81 -11.20 -6.09
N SER A 234 8.00 -12.41 -5.59
CA SER A 234 9.13 -13.26 -5.97
C SER A 234 9.08 -13.77 -7.43
N PHE A 235 7.87 -13.89 -8.02
CA PHE A 235 7.69 -14.35 -9.41
C PHE A 235 7.73 -13.20 -10.41
N MET A 236 7.32 -12.00 -10.02
CA MET A 236 7.20 -10.86 -10.92
C MET A 236 8.51 -10.10 -11.12
N VAL A 237 9.49 -10.28 -10.24
CA VAL A 237 10.78 -9.59 -10.36
C VAL A 237 11.73 -10.28 -11.32
N SER A 238 12.35 -9.49 -12.20
CA SER A 238 13.45 -9.90 -13.07
C SER A 238 14.67 -9.02 -12.83
N THR A 239 15.80 -9.31 -13.47
CA THR A 239 16.94 -8.38 -13.42
C THR A 239 16.67 -7.13 -14.24
N PRO A 240 17.29 -5.97 -13.95
CA PRO A 240 17.12 -4.73 -14.70
C PRO A 240 17.44 -4.88 -16.21
N GLU A 241 18.47 -5.69 -16.54
CA GLU A 241 18.93 -5.90 -17.91
C GLU A 241 17.82 -6.46 -18.82
N LYS A 242 16.90 -7.28 -18.27
CA LYS A 242 15.74 -7.80 -19.01
C LYS A 242 14.69 -6.73 -19.33
N LYS A 243 14.84 -5.54 -18.80
CA LYS A 243 13.94 -4.39 -19.02
C LYS A 243 14.54 -3.33 -19.95
N TYR A 244 15.85 -3.38 -20.22
CA TYR A 244 16.55 -2.32 -20.96
C TYR A 244 15.98 -2.11 -22.38
N ASP A 245 15.74 -3.18 -23.12
CA ASP A 245 15.20 -3.07 -24.48
C ASP A 245 13.83 -2.38 -24.49
N PHE A 246 12.95 -2.78 -23.58
CA PHE A 246 11.64 -2.12 -23.41
C PHE A 246 11.81 -0.62 -23.15
N TRP A 247 12.68 -0.23 -22.22
CA TRP A 247 12.85 1.18 -21.86
C TRP A 247 13.55 1.98 -22.95
N LYS A 248 14.42 1.37 -23.74
CA LYS A 248 15.00 1.98 -24.95
C LYS A 248 13.94 2.20 -26.04
N GLU A 249 13.01 1.26 -26.21
CA GLU A 249 11.85 1.45 -27.10
C GLU A 249 10.98 2.61 -26.65
N VAL A 250 10.67 2.73 -25.35
CA VAL A 250 9.91 3.86 -24.80
C VAL A 250 10.65 5.18 -25.02
N MET A 251 11.96 5.22 -24.79
CA MET A 251 12.80 6.38 -25.01
C MET A 251 12.78 6.82 -26.48
N THR A 252 12.92 5.87 -27.41
CA THR A 252 12.82 6.10 -28.86
C THR A 252 11.42 6.60 -29.25
N ALA A 253 10.35 6.01 -28.68
CA ALA A 253 8.98 6.46 -28.92
C ALA A 253 8.70 7.87 -28.37
N CYS A 254 9.57 8.35 -27.49
CA CYS A 254 9.56 9.75 -27.01
C CYS A 254 10.44 10.68 -27.87
N ASP A 255 10.97 10.23 -29.01
CA ASP A 255 11.92 10.96 -29.87
C ASP A 255 13.20 11.39 -29.12
N CYS A 256 13.66 10.59 -28.15
CA CYS A 256 14.84 10.88 -27.35
C CYS A 256 16.00 9.93 -27.68
N SER A 257 17.20 10.46 -27.75
CA SER A 257 18.46 9.72 -27.95
C SER A 257 19.38 9.75 -26.71
N THR A 258 19.12 10.67 -25.78
CA THR A 258 19.90 10.83 -24.54
C THR A 258 18.99 10.71 -23.31
N LEU A 259 19.57 10.29 -22.17
CA LEU A 259 18.88 10.26 -20.89
C LEU A 259 18.43 11.67 -20.45
N GLU A 260 19.22 12.70 -20.77
CA GLU A 260 18.91 14.08 -20.45
C GLU A 260 17.63 14.56 -21.16
N ASP A 261 17.50 14.28 -22.47
CA ASP A 261 16.30 14.59 -23.24
C ASP A 261 15.08 13.81 -22.72
N PHE A 262 15.32 12.53 -22.40
CA PHE A 262 14.25 11.65 -21.88
C PHE A 262 13.73 12.12 -20.51
N ARG A 263 14.57 12.70 -19.66
CA ARG A 263 14.13 13.33 -18.39
C ARG A 263 13.25 14.55 -18.60
N LYS A 264 13.40 15.27 -19.71
CA LYS A 264 12.66 16.51 -20.03
C LYS A 264 11.31 16.24 -20.72
N VAL A 265 11.04 14.99 -21.13
CA VAL A 265 9.79 14.61 -21.80
C VAL A 265 8.60 14.91 -20.90
N SER A 266 7.53 15.50 -21.46
CA SER A 266 6.31 15.72 -20.69
C SER A 266 5.71 14.42 -20.16
N PRO A 267 5.08 14.41 -18.97
CA PRO A 267 4.44 13.22 -18.42
C PRO A 267 3.45 12.56 -19.40
N ASP A 268 2.63 13.35 -20.08
CA ASP A 268 1.67 12.84 -21.07
C ASP A 268 2.37 12.06 -22.20
N LYS A 269 3.42 12.64 -22.81
CA LYS A 269 4.19 11.97 -23.87
C LYS A 269 4.85 10.69 -23.36
N LEU A 270 5.44 10.72 -22.15
CA LEU A 270 6.07 9.55 -21.54
C LEU A 270 5.04 8.43 -21.28
N PHE A 271 3.91 8.74 -20.66
CA PHE A 271 2.88 7.74 -20.38
C PHE A 271 2.22 7.18 -21.64
N LYS A 272 2.05 8.00 -22.68
CA LYS A 272 1.55 7.56 -23.99
C LYS A 272 2.53 6.57 -24.65
N ALA A 273 3.82 6.93 -24.73
CA ALA A 273 4.87 6.06 -25.29
C ALA A 273 4.97 4.76 -24.50
N TRP A 274 5.03 4.85 -23.17
CA TRP A 274 5.07 3.70 -22.28
C TRP A 274 3.88 2.75 -22.48
N LYS A 275 2.65 3.29 -22.56
CA LYS A 275 1.43 2.48 -22.72
C LYS A 275 1.35 1.80 -24.10
N GLN A 276 1.89 2.43 -25.15
CA GLN A 276 1.89 1.90 -26.51
C GLN A 276 2.97 0.81 -26.72
N THR A 277 4.05 0.83 -25.94
CA THR A 277 5.10 -0.16 -26.00
C THR A 277 4.61 -1.48 -25.38
N LYS A 278 4.79 -2.59 -26.12
CA LYS A 278 4.32 -3.92 -25.70
C LYS A 278 5.01 -4.37 -24.42
N GLY A 279 4.24 -4.79 -23.43
CA GLY A 279 4.76 -5.28 -22.15
C GLY A 279 4.86 -4.23 -21.05
N SER A 280 4.27 -3.05 -21.23
CA SER A 280 4.34 -1.92 -20.30
C SER A 280 4.02 -2.28 -18.83
N ALA A 281 2.95 -3.03 -18.57
CA ALA A 281 2.56 -3.40 -17.20
C ALA A 281 3.63 -4.22 -16.47
N MET A 282 4.26 -5.19 -17.18
CA MET A 282 5.30 -6.06 -16.59
C MET A 282 6.68 -5.40 -16.57
N SER A 283 6.86 -4.29 -17.26
CA SER A 283 8.12 -3.56 -17.31
C SER A 283 8.25 -2.48 -16.25
N SER A 284 7.14 -2.11 -15.61
CA SER A 284 7.09 -1.11 -14.53
C SER A 284 6.78 -1.75 -13.17
N VAL A 285 7.44 -2.86 -12.87
CA VAL A 285 7.40 -3.55 -11.58
C VAL A 285 8.81 -3.59 -10.98
N PRO A 286 8.96 -3.84 -9.69
CA PRO A 286 10.27 -3.96 -9.05
C PRO A 286 11.21 -4.93 -9.75
N VAL A 287 12.52 -4.69 -9.64
CA VAL A 287 13.59 -5.49 -10.25
C VAL A 287 14.62 -5.93 -9.22
N LYS A 288 15.30 -7.04 -9.48
CA LYS A 288 16.44 -7.51 -8.69
C LYS A 288 17.67 -6.66 -9.03
N ASP A 289 17.77 -5.50 -8.39
CA ASP A 289 18.85 -4.53 -8.61
C ASP A 289 20.15 -4.88 -7.87
N GLY A 290 20.10 -5.92 -7.01
CA GLY A 290 21.23 -6.35 -6.19
C GLY A 290 21.47 -5.50 -4.93
N LEU A 291 20.78 -4.37 -4.81
CA LEU A 291 20.82 -3.47 -3.66
C LEU A 291 19.56 -3.61 -2.79
N PHE A 292 18.41 -3.19 -3.31
CA PHE A 292 17.14 -3.27 -2.61
C PHE A 292 16.57 -4.69 -2.60
N ILE A 293 16.54 -5.33 -3.77
CA ILE A 293 16.09 -6.71 -3.95
C ILE A 293 17.26 -7.58 -4.35
N LYS A 294 17.71 -8.44 -3.44
CA LYS A 294 18.80 -9.41 -3.62
C LYS A 294 18.28 -10.80 -3.95
N ASP A 295 19.09 -11.60 -4.61
CA ASP A 295 18.82 -13.03 -4.75
C ASP A 295 18.81 -13.72 -3.38
N LYS A 296 17.85 -14.66 -3.20
CA LYS A 296 17.71 -15.46 -1.97
C LYS A 296 17.55 -14.64 -0.68
N ALA A 297 16.98 -13.43 -0.77
CA ALA A 297 16.67 -12.61 0.40
C ALA A 297 15.69 -13.35 1.33
N LYS A 298 15.94 -13.26 2.65
CA LYS A 298 15.09 -13.85 3.68
C LYS A 298 14.25 -12.76 4.34
N ALA A 299 13.01 -13.09 4.69
CA ALA A 299 12.18 -12.20 5.49
C ALA A 299 12.83 -11.94 6.86
N HIS A 300 12.69 -10.71 7.36
CA HIS A 300 13.12 -10.34 8.70
C HIS A 300 12.42 -11.21 9.74
N ASN A 301 13.09 -11.46 10.85
CA ASN A 301 12.50 -12.22 11.97
C ASN A 301 11.60 -11.32 12.83
N ILE A 302 10.42 -11.01 12.32
CA ILE A 302 9.40 -10.16 12.94
C ILE A 302 8.02 -10.83 12.84
N PRO A 303 7.00 -10.41 13.62
CA PRO A 303 5.63 -10.87 13.45
C PRO A 303 5.02 -10.48 12.10
N TYR A 304 4.22 -11.39 11.53
CA TYR A 304 3.51 -11.20 10.26
C TYR A 304 2.04 -11.56 10.37
N MET A 305 1.19 -10.76 9.70
CA MET A 305 -0.17 -11.12 9.31
C MET A 305 -0.26 -11.15 7.78
N VAL A 306 -0.82 -12.21 7.20
CA VAL A 306 -0.94 -12.34 5.74
C VAL A 306 -2.27 -12.96 5.35
N GLY A 307 -2.87 -12.52 4.25
CA GLY A 307 -4.14 -13.10 3.81
C GLY A 307 -4.53 -12.70 2.39
N ALA A 308 -5.70 -13.17 1.98
CA ALA A 308 -6.28 -12.88 0.68
C ALA A 308 -7.81 -13.02 0.73
N THR A 309 -8.48 -12.48 -0.28
CA THR A 309 -9.93 -12.58 -0.45
C THR A 309 -10.34 -13.86 -1.19
N SER A 310 -11.58 -14.30 -1.03
CA SER A 310 -12.09 -15.53 -1.65
C SER A 310 -12.37 -15.41 -3.14
N HIS A 311 -12.61 -14.20 -3.65
CA HIS A 311 -12.81 -13.87 -5.06
C HIS A 311 -11.67 -13.00 -5.59
N ASP A 312 -10.46 -13.26 -5.12
CA ASP A 312 -9.23 -12.56 -5.51
C ASP A 312 -8.83 -12.83 -6.96
N MET A 313 -7.80 -12.16 -7.45
CA MET A 313 -7.17 -12.50 -8.72
C MET A 313 -6.55 -13.90 -8.62
N ALA A 314 -7.12 -14.89 -9.35
CA ALA A 314 -6.72 -16.29 -9.32
C ALA A 314 -6.60 -16.87 -7.88
N PRO A 315 -7.71 -16.89 -7.08
CA PRO A 315 -7.66 -17.23 -5.66
C PRO A 315 -7.16 -18.66 -5.39
N ALA A 316 -7.33 -19.60 -6.33
CA ALA A 316 -6.79 -20.96 -6.21
C ALA A 316 -5.25 -21.02 -6.19
N PHE A 317 -4.56 -19.99 -6.67
CA PHE A 317 -3.11 -19.86 -6.62
C PHE A 317 -2.67 -18.94 -5.48
N LEU A 318 -3.30 -17.80 -5.33
CA LEU A 318 -2.89 -16.78 -4.37
C LEU A 318 -3.06 -17.28 -2.92
N GLN A 319 -4.16 -17.92 -2.60
CA GLN A 319 -4.43 -18.39 -1.24
C GLN A 319 -3.42 -19.45 -0.75
N PRO A 320 -3.08 -20.51 -1.53
CA PRO A 320 -2.01 -21.43 -1.15
C PRO A 320 -0.64 -20.78 -1.04
N MET A 321 -0.30 -19.84 -1.93
CA MET A 321 0.97 -19.10 -1.85
C MET A 321 1.07 -18.30 -0.55
N THR A 322 0.02 -17.54 -0.23
CA THR A 322 -0.10 -16.75 0.99
C THR A 322 0.04 -17.64 2.23
N LYS A 323 -0.67 -18.78 2.26
CA LYS A 323 -0.60 -19.73 3.35
C LYS A 323 0.79 -20.36 3.50
N ASN A 324 1.40 -20.81 2.40
CA ASN A 324 2.73 -21.40 2.42
C ASN A 324 3.77 -20.40 2.94
N TRP A 325 3.67 -19.14 2.51
CA TRP A 325 4.50 -18.08 3.05
C TRP A 325 4.28 -17.87 4.55
N GLY A 326 3.03 -17.87 4.97
CA GLY A 326 2.63 -17.76 6.38
C GLY A 326 3.19 -18.90 7.24
N VAL A 327 3.09 -20.15 6.79
CA VAL A 327 3.67 -21.32 7.46
C VAL A 327 5.19 -21.17 7.62
N LYS A 328 5.87 -20.78 6.54
CA LYS A 328 7.33 -20.62 6.52
C LYS A 328 7.82 -19.55 7.50
N ASN A 329 7.05 -18.49 7.71
CA ASN A 329 7.44 -17.33 8.51
C ASN A 329 6.68 -17.23 9.85
N GLY A 330 5.89 -18.25 10.23
CA GLY A 330 5.14 -18.27 11.49
C GLY A 330 4.09 -17.16 11.61
N ALA A 331 3.41 -16.84 10.49
CA ALA A 331 2.46 -15.73 10.41
C ALA A 331 1.05 -16.12 10.90
N TYR A 332 0.27 -15.12 11.25
CA TYR A 332 -1.18 -15.19 11.32
C TYR A 332 -1.74 -15.10 9.90
N VAL A 333 -2.57 -16.08 9.49
CA VAL A 333 -3.09 -16.15 8.11
C VAL A 333 -4.59 -15.99 8.13
N TRP A 334 -5.12 -15.12 7.23
CA TRP A 334 -6.57 -14.96 7.05
C TRP A 334 -7.05 -15.30 5.63
N HIS A 335 -8.34 -15.51 5.56
CA HIS A 335 -9.12 -15.66 4.35
C HIS A 335 -10.39 -14.82 4.49
N PHE A 336 -10.49 -13.75 3.71
CA PHE A 336 -11.68 -12.90 3.71
C PHE A 336 -12.69 -13.47 2.73
N ALA A 337 -13.85 -13.89 3.23
CA ALA A 337 -14.88 -14.58 2.48
C ALA A 337 -16.28 -13.94 2.62
N ARG A 338 -16.38 -12.75 3.25
CA ARG A 338 -17.61 -11.96 3.29
C ARG A 338 -18.01 -11.53 1.88
N LEU A 339 -19.16 -11.94 1.41
CA LEU A 339 -19.73 -11.54 0.11
C LEU A 339 -20.32 -10.14 0.27
N LEU A 340 -19.69 -9.12 -0.34
CA LEU A 340 -20.17 -7.75 -0.19
C LEU A 340 -21.53 -7.55 -0.84
N PRO A 341 -22.46 -6.81 -0.20
CA PRO A 341 -23.78 -6.53 -0.77
C PRO A 341 -23.69 -5.55 -1.95
N GLY A 342 -24.76 -5.46 -2.75
CA GLY A 342 -24.91 -4.49 -3.84
C GLY A 342 -24.63 -5.01 -5.25
N ASP A 343 -23.85 -6.09 -5.39
CA ASP A 343 -23.60 -6.80 -6.65
C ASP A 343 -23.22 -8.26 -6.40
N ASP A 344 -22.89 -8.99 -7.46
CA ASP A 344 -22.52 -10.40 -7.44
C ASP A 344 -21.00 -10.66 -7.44
N LYS A 345 -20.18 -9.63 -7.19
CA LYS A 345 -18.71 -9.73 -7.23
C LYS A 345 -18.12 -10.46 -6.02
N GLY A 346 -18.90 -10.63 -4.96
CA GLY A 346 -18.47 -11.34 -3.75
C GLY A 346 -17.36 -10.62 -3.00
N ALA A 347 -16.41 -11.39 -2.46
CA ALA A 347 -15.22 -10.87 -1.78
C ALA A 347 -14.09 -10.64 -2.80
N TRP A 348 -14.26 -9.68 -3.69
CA TRP A 348 -13.35 -9.35 -4.79
C TRP A 348 -12.00 -8.81 -4.29
N HIS A 349 -11.00 -8.78 -5.18
CA HIS A 349 -9.66 -8.24 -4.88
C HIS A 349 -9.71 -6.82 -4.32
N SER A 350 -9.21 -6.59 -3.11
CA SER A 350 -9.22 -5.33 -2.35
C SER A 350 -10.51 -5.04 -1.56
N SER A 351 -11.53 -5.89 -1.60
CA SER A 351 -12.79 -5.65 -0.88
C SER A 351 -12.63 -5.66 0.65
N ASP A 352 -11.65 -6.39 1.16
CA ASP A 352 -11.30 -6.45 2.59
C ASP A 352 -10.77 -5.13 3.15
N LEU A 353 -10.31 -4.21 2.29
CA LEU A 353 -9.79 -2.90 2.71
C LEU A 353 -10.85 -2.04 3.39
N TRP A 354 -12.10 -2.05 2.91
CA TRP A 354 -13.21 -1.37 3.54
C TRP A 354 -13.36 -1.76 5.03
N TYR A 355 -13.15 -3.05 5.33
CA TYR A 355 -13.27 -3.61 6.68
C TYR A 355 -12.02 -3.33 7.53
N TRP A 356 -10.82 -3.52 6.98
CA TRP A 356 -9.58 -3.24 7.70
C TRP A 356 -9.46 -1.78 8.12
N PHE A 357 -9.86 -0.84 7.26
CA PHE A 357 -9.84 0.59 7.56
C PHE A 357 -11.06 1.08 8.37
N GLY A 358 -12.15 0.31 8.43
CA GLY A 358 -13.38 0.72 9.08
C GLY A 358 -14.13 1.82 8.33
N THR A 359 -13.95 1.91 7.02
CA THR A 359 -14.45 3.00 6.16
C THR A 359 -15.71 2.64 5.38
N LEU A 360 -16.48 1.66 5.83
CA LEU A 360 -17.70 1.18 5.18
C LEU A 360 -18.71 2.31 4.86
N LYS A 361 -18.75 3.37 5.67
CA LYS A 361 -19.63 4.54 5.45
C LYS A 361 -19.30 5.31 4.17
N ASN A 362 -18.06 5.20 3.67
CA ASN A 362 -17.62 5.85 2.44
C ASN A 362 -17.94 5.01 1.20
N CYS A 363 -18.40 3.75 1.40
CA CYS A 363 -18.74 2.82 0.32
C CYS A 363 -20.16 3.11 -0.20
N TRP A 364 -20.36 2.96 -1.51
CA TRP A 364 -21.70 3.08 -2.13
C TRP A 364 -22.61 1.88 -1.84
N ARG A 365 -22.04 0.77 -1.36
CA ARG A 365 -22.75 -0.50 -1.14
C ARG A 365 -23.69 -0.40 0.05
N PRO A 366 -24.88 -1.08 0.01
CA PRO A 366 -25.81 -1.09 1.14
C PRO A 366 -25.31 -2.01 2.25
N MET A 367 -24.30 -1.53 3.00
CA MET A 367 -23.69 -2.29 4.09
C MET A 367 -24.69 -2.52 5.21
N GLU A 368 -24.72 -3.74 5.76
CA GLU A 368 -25.61 -4.20 6.82
C GLU A 368 -24.92 -4.13 8.19
N ASP A 369 -25.66 -4.25 9.29
CA ASP A 369 -25.11 -4.22 10.66
C ASP A 369 -24.00 -5.28 10.88
N LYS A 370 -24.14 -6.45 10.25
CA LYS A 370 -23.09 -7.48 10.30
C LYS A 370 -21.78 -7.05 9.63
N ASP A 371 -21.85 -6.18 8.60
CA ASP A 371 -20.65 -5.63 7.95
C ASP A 371 -19.90 -4.68 8.89
N TYR A 372 -20.63 -3.81 9.59
CA TYR A 372 -20.05 -2.91 10.59
C TYR A 372 -19.47 -3.68 11.77
N THR A 373 -20.16 -4.74 12.23
CA THR A 373 -19.65 -5.64 13.28
C THR A 373 -18.36 -6.32 12.86
N LEU A 374 -18.34 -6.92 11.66
CA LEU A 374 -17.15 -7.57 11.12
C LEU A 374 -16.00 -6.59 10.91
N SER A 375 -16.31 -5.38 10.43
CA SER A 375 -15.32 -4.32 10.23
C SER A 375 -14.67 -3.88 11.55
N ASP A 376 -15.46 -3.71 12.61
CA ASP A 376 -14.92 -3.36 13.94
C ASP A 376 -14.06 -4.50 14.52
N GLU A 377 -14.48 -5.74 14.33
CA GLU A 377 -13.72 -6.92 14.71
C GLU A 377 -12.38 -7.00 13.97
N MET A 378 -12.38 -6.86 12.65
CA MET A 378 -11.17 -6.87 11.83
C MET A 378 -10.21 -5.73 12.19
N ALA A 379 -10.73 -4.50 12.35
CA ALA A 379 -9.94 -3.36 12.81
C ALA A 379 -9.35 -3.60 14.20
N SER A 380 -10.05 -4.28 15.09
CA SER A 380 -9.59 -4.63 16.43
C SER A 380 -8.44 -5.65 16.38
N TYR A 381 -8.55 -6.72 15.58
CA TYR A 381 -7.44 -7.63 15.33
C TYR A 381 -6.20 -6.93 14.79
N LEU A 382 -6.38 -6.04 13.82
CA LEU A 382 -5.28 -5.27 13.22
C LEU A 382 -4.61 -4.37 14.26
N CYS A 383 -5.38 -3.58 15.01
CA CYS A 383 -4.85 -2.69 16.04
C CYS A 383 -4.13 -3.45 17.17
N ASN A 384 -4.64 -4.62 17.58
CA ASN A 384 -3.97 -5.48 18.54
C ASN A 384 -2.64 -6.00 18.00
N PHE A 385 -2.60 -6.44 16.74
CA PHE A 385 -1.37 -6.88 16.10
C PHE A 385 -0.35 -5.73 15.99
N VAL A 386 -0.78 -4.55 15.59
CA VAL A 386 0.08 -3.35 15.52
C VAL A 386 0.64 -3.00 16.90
N ARG A 387 -0.17 -3.18 17.96
CA ARG A 387 0.22 -2.89 19.35
C ARG A 387 1.18 -3.91 19.93
N ASN A 388 0.99 -5.20 19.62
CA ASN A 388 1.62 -6.30 20.38
C ASN A 388 2.34 -7.34 19.51
N GLY A 389 2.23 -7.27 18.15
CA GLY A 389 2.66 -8.36 17.25
C GLY A 389 1.78 -9.62 17.35
N ASN A 390 0.62 -9.51 18.01
CA ASN A 390 -0.38 -10.55 18.24
C ASN A 390 -1.77 -9.96 18.03
N PRO A 391 -2.63 -10.51 17.12
CA PRO A 391 -3.94 -9.97 16.82
C PRO A 391 -4.98 -10.23 17.92
N ASN A 392 -4.77 -11.15 18.83
CA ASN A 392 -5.75 -11.58 19.81
C ASN A 392 -6.07 -10.49 20.84
N GLY A 393 -7.30 -10.48 21.35
CA GLY A 393 -7.82 -9.57 22.35
C GLY A 393 -9.11 -10.07 22.96
N GLU A 394 -9.66 -9.30 23.91
CA GLU A 394 -10.92 -9.63 24.58
C GLU A 394 -12.08 -9.66 23.55
N ASN A 395 -13.00 -10.58 23.74
CA ASN A 395 -14.19 -10.78 22.90
C ASN A 395 -13.91 -11.09 21.42
N LEU A 396 -12.67 -11.46 21.07
CA LEU A 396 -12.30 -11.89 19.72
C LEU A 396 -12.06 -13.41 19.69
N THR A 397 -12.45 -14.05 18.59
CA THR A 397 -12.11 -15.46 18.34
C THR A 397 -10.59 -15.65 18.34
N GLU A 398 -10.09 -16.61 19.11
CA GLU A 398 -8.64 -16.87 19.21
C GLU A 398 -8.05 -17.17 17.82
N TRP A 399 -7.12 -16.29 17.37
CA TRP A 399 -6.41 -16.45 16.12
C TRP A 399 -5.05 -17.10 16.36
N LYS A 400 -4.87 -18.33 15.89
CA LYS A 400 -3.62 -19.09 16.03
C LYS A 400 -2.70 -18.86 14.84
N LYS A 401 -1.39 -18.81 15.09
CA LYS A 401 -0.38 -18.77 14.02
C LYS A 401 -0.54 -19.97 13.09
N CYS A 402 -0.30 -19.76 11.82
CA CYS A 402 -0.43 -20.81 10.81
C CYS A 402 0.74 -21.79 10.91
N THR A 403 0.45 -23.00 11.41
CA THR A 403 1.42 -24.11 11.53
C THR A 403 1.09 -25.29 10.62
N GLY A 404 0.01 -25.20 9.82
CA GLY A 404 -0.45 -26.28 8.96
C GLY A 404 -1.75 -25.97 8.21
N SER A 405 -2.45 -27.02 7.72
CA SER A 405 -3.61 -26.88 6.85
C SER A 405 -4.90 -26.36 7.51
N LYS A 406 -4.91 -26.20 8.83
CA LYS A 406 -6.12 -25.86 9.59
C LYS A 406 -6.09 -24.49 10.27
N SER A 407 -4.99 -23.75 10.17
CA SER A 407 -4.76 -22.56 11.02
C SER A 407 -4.96 -21.27 10.24
N VAL A 408 -6.14 -21.10 9.60
CA VAL A 408 -6.50 -19.89 8.86
C VAL A 408 -7.71 -19.26 9.55
N MET A 409 -7.64 -17.97 9.84
CA MET A 409 -8.80 -17.19 10.27
C MET A 409 -9.68 -16.90 9.05
N ILE A 410 -10.95 -17.26 9.12
CA ILE A 410 -11.93 -17.02 8.06
C ILE A 410 -12.89 -15.92 8.54
N PHE A 411 -12.85 -14.79 7.84
CA PHE A 411 -13.82 -13.70 7.98
C PHE A 411 -14.95 -13.97 6.97
N GLY A 412 -16.01 -14.64 7.41
CA GLY A 412 -17.08 -15.16 6.58
C GLY A 412 -18.36 -14.33 6.59
N ASP A 413 -19.40 -14.83 5.94
CA ASP A 413 -20.72 -14.20 5.91
C ASP A 413 -21.48 -14.32 7.23
N GLU A 414 -21.25 -15.42 7.96
CA GLU A 414 -22.01 -15.77 9.17
C GLU A 414 -21.18 -15.54 10.44
N ASP A 415 -19.89 -15.90 10.39
CA ASP A 415 -19.02 -15.89 11.56
C ASP A 415 -17.54 -15.67 11.21
N THR A 416 -16.79 -15.27 12.24
CA THR A 416 -15.32 -15.28 12.25
C THR A 416 -14.84 -16.53 12.98
N LYS A 417 -14.08 -17.38 12.29
CA LYS A 417 -13.61 -18.66 12.88
C LYS A 417 -12.28 -19.14 12.32
N MET A 418 -11.57 -19.92 13.11
CA MET A 418 -10.44 -20.73 12.61
C MET A 418 -10.95 -21.91 11.78
N GLY A 419 -10.44 -22.09 10.57
CA GLY A 419 -10.94 -23.13 9.68
C GLY A 419 -10.02 -23.47 8.51
N LYS A 420 -10.53 -24.34 7.63
CA LYS A 420 -9.90 -24.70 6.34
C LYS A 420 -10.55 -23.93 5.23
N VAL A 421 -9.72 -23.36 4.35
CA VAL A 421 -10.19 -22.79 3.09
C VAL A 421 -10.67 -23.92 2.16
N ASN A 422 -11.83 -23.74 1.56
CA ASN A 422 -12.39 -24.70 0.62
C ASN A 422 -11.75 -24.55 -0.76
N MET A 423 -10.72 -25.34 -1.02
CA MET A 423 -9.96 -25.29 -2.27
C MET A 423 -10.80 -25.61 -3.52
N LYS A 424 -11.82 -26.49 -3.41
CA LYS A 424 -12.72 -26.79 -4.54
C LYS A 424 -13.48 -25.53 -4.95
N LYS A 425 -14.01 -24.78 -3.98
CA LYS A 425 -14.69 -23.50 -4.23
C LYS A 425 -13.73 -22.48 -4.87
N LEU A 426 -12.50 -22.36 -4.39
CA LEU A 426 -11.51 -21.45 -4.98
C LEU A 426 -11.15 -21.81 -6.42
N ILE A 427 -11.04 -23.11 -6.75
CA ILE A 427 -10.80 -23.56 -8.13
C ILE A 427 -11.98 -23.15 -9.02
N VAL A 428 -13.22 -23.40 -8.60
CA VAL A 428 -14.42 -22.98 -9.35
C VAL A 428 -14.43 -21.47 -9.52
N THR A 429 -14.18 -20.71 -8.46
CA THR A 429 -14.08 -19.26 -8.52
C THR A 429 -13.01 -18.79 -9.50
N THR A 430 -11.82 -19.40 -9.48
CA THR A 430 -10.73 -19.06 -10.42
C THR A 430 -11.11 -19.32 -11.88
N LEU A 431 -11.89 -20.39 -12.15
CA LEU A 431 -12.30 -20.76 -13.51
C LEU A 431 -13.48 -19.93 -14.02
N THR A 432 -14.34 -19.43 -13.11
CA THR A 432 -15.58 -18.71 -13.45
C THR A 432 -15.48 -17.20 -13.30
N ASN A 433 -14.57 -16.71 -12.50
CA ASN A 433 -14.31 -15.27 -12.38
C ASN A 433 -13.79 -14.75 -13.72
N LYS A 434 -14.65 -14.02 -14.42
CA LYS A 434 -14.16 -13.10 -15.44
C LYS A 434 -13.26 -12.13 -14.71
N PRO A 435 -11.99 -11.94 -15.14
CA PRO A 435 -11.13 -10.95 -14.52
C PRO A 435 -11.86 -9.63 -14.54
N VAL A 436 -12.14 -9.06 -13.38
CA VAL A 436 -12.58 -7.67 -13.26
C VAL A 436 -11.38 -6.88 -13.76
N GLY A 437 -11.52 -6.33 -14.94
CA GLY A 437 -10.42 -5.82 -15.75
C GLY A 437 -9.44 -4.96 -14.96
N VAL A 438 -8.18 -5.36 -15.03
CA VAL A 438 -7.01 -4.59 -14.55
C VAL A 438 -6.75 -3.45 -15.52
#